data_df212aa42fbd7797456212d3ddfd6d59
#
_entry.id   df212aa42fbd7797456212d3ddfd6d59
#
_cell.length_a   1.000
_cell.length_b   1.000
_cell.length_c   1.000
_cell.angle_alpha   90.00
_cell.angle_beta   90.00
_cell.angle_gamma   90.00
#
_symmetry.space_group_name_H-M   'P 1'
#
loop_
_entity.id
_entity.type
_entity.pdbx_description
1 polymer ?
#
loop_
_entity_poly.entity_id
_entity_poly.type
_entity_poly.pdbx_seq_one_letter_code
_entity_poly.pdbx_strand_id
1 'polypeptide(L)'
;MGIKFQSPIDLSAHRAIRYNSAAQTLIVTVATKTAAHPEYGNGSTSGYVIDGIEGPYLEFTPGNTYKFDQSDSSNANHPLRFYEDAAKTTAYTTGVTTNGVPGQAGAYTQIIPATSVLPILYYQCSSHSLMGSYVKFGTGTIGDTYSINATQDGSNVDLNLDAASGTDSTVQLTAGSNVTLTRNGAQEVTIAASGGSQG
;
A
#
# COMPACT_ATOMS: atom_id res chain seq x y z
N MET A 1 -5.48 -37.42 11.86
CA MET A 1 -6.37 -36.25 12.05
C MET A 1 -6.00 -35.22 11.00
N GLY A 2 -6.72 -35.15 9.87
CA GLY A 2 -6.37 -34.30 8.76
C GLY A 2 -6.84 -32.86 9.03
N ILE A 3 -5.93 -31.89 8.88
CA ILE A 3 -6.26 -30.46 8.92
C ILE A 3 -7.06 -30.18 7.65
N LYS A 4 -8.34 -29.89 7.78
CA LYS A 4 -9.14 -29.36 6.69
C LYS A 4 -8.78 -27.88 6.55
N PHE A 5 -8.07 -27.52 5.47
CA PHE A 5 -8.05 -26.14 5.04
C PHE A 5 -9.46 -25.75 4.64
N GLN A 6 -10.00 -24.75 5.33
CA GLN A 6 -11.22 -24.09 4.87
C GLN A 6 -10.99 -23.55 3.45
N SER A 7 -12.09 -23.52 2.69
CA SER A 7 -12.13 -23.02 1.31
C SER A 7 -11.23 -21.80 1.09
N PRO A 8 -10.63 -21.65 -0.10
CA PRO A 8 -9.79 -20.49 -0.38
C PRO A 8 -10.55 -19.23 0.00
N ILE A 9 -9.90 -18.37 0.77
CA ILE A 9 -10.43 -17.06 1.13
C ILE A 9 -10.75 -16.37 -0.19
N ASP A 10 -12.02 -16.11 -0.44
CA ASP A 10 -12.44 -15.34 -1.60
C ASP A 10 -11.99 -13.88 -1.41
N LEU A 11 -10.82 -13.56 -1.93
CA LEU A 11 -10.26 -12.21 -1.93
C LEU A 11 -10.95 -11.29 -2.94
N SER A 12 -11.90 -11.80 -3.73
CA SER A 12 -12.61 -11.00 -4.73
C SER A 12 -13.53 -9.95 -4.10
N ALA A 13 -14.04 -10.22 -2.89
CA ALA A 13 -14.88 -9.29 -2.14
C ALA A 13 -14.10 -8.21 -1.35
N HIS A 14 -12.79 -8.38 -1.17
CA HIS A 14 -11.93 -7.50 -0.36
C HIS A 14 -10.83 -6.84 -1.19
N ARG A 15 -11.16 -6.40 -2.40
CA ARG A 15 -10.19 -5.72 -3.27
C ARG A 15 -9.81 -4.37 -2.66
N ALA A 16 -8.49 -4.17 -2.47
CA ALA A 16 -7.96 -2.85 -2.19
C ALA A 16 -8.26 -1.93 -3.38
N ILE A 17 -8.90 -0.78 -3.13
CA ILE A 17 -9.07 0.24 -4.16
C ILE A 17 -7.82 1.10 -4.17
N ARG A 18 -7.16 1.16 -5.32
CA ARG A 18 -5.97 1.99 -5.55
C ARG A 18 -6.37 3.26 -6.26
N TYR A 19 -5.91 4.37 -5.71
CA TYR A 19 -6.09 5.68 -6.31
C TYR A 19 -4.73 6.26 -6.67
N ASN A 20 -4.45 6.34 -7.97
CA ASN A 20 -3.14 6.76 -8.50
C ASN A 20 -3.09 8.23 -8.95
N SER A 21 -4.21 8.95 -8.90
CA SER A 21 -4.27 10.36 -9.28
C SER A 21 -3.72 11.25 -8.17
N ALA A 22 -3.02 12.34 -8.54
CA ALA A 22 -2.48 13.32 -7.58
C ALA A 22 -3.56 13.97 -6.69
N ALA A 23 -4.80 14.03 -7.17
CA ALA A 23 -5.97 14.41 -6.39
C ALA A 23 -7.14 13.48 -6.71
N GLN A 24 -7.78 12.95 -5.68
CA GLN A 24 -8.91 12.02 -5.79
C GLN A 24 -10.04 12.45 -4.85
N THR A 25 -11.26 12.42 -5.35
CA THR A 25 -12.46 12.56 -4.52
C THR A 25 -13.16 11.20 -4.44
N LEU A 26 -13.38 10.72 -3.21
CA LEU A 26 -14.06 9.47 -2.89
C LEU A 26 -15.45 9.82 -2.37
N ILE A 27 -16.49 9.27 -2.97
CA ILE A 27 -17.87 9.50 -2.53
C ILE A 27 -18.15 8.57 -1.34
N VAL A 28 -18.56 9.16 -0.23
CA VAL A 28 -18.87 8.43 1.00
C VAL A 28 -20.38 8.45 1.24
N THR A 29 -20.95 7.28 1.44
CA THR A 29 -22.30 7.09 1.95
C THR A 29 -22.28 6.17 3.16
N VAL A 30 -23.39 6.10 3.89
CA VAL A 30 -23.56 5.20 5.03
C VAL A 30 -24.73 4.29 4.77
N ALA A 31 -24.54 2.99 4.96
CA ALA A 31 -25.58 1.98 4.82
C ALA A 31 -25.52 0.94 5.94
N THR A 32 -26.59 0.16 6.09
CA THR A 32 -26.55 -1.04 6.94
C THR A 32 -25.55 -2.02 6.36
N LYS A 33 -24.64 -2.52 7.20
CA LYS A 33 -23.62 -3.50 6.80
C LYS A 33 -24.27 -4.78 6.30
N THR A 34 -23.72 -5.32 5.23
CA THR A 34 -24.00 -6.68 4.76
C THR A 34 -22.79 -7.58 4.99
N ALA A 35 -22.87 -8.86 4.64
CA ALA A 35 -21.73 -9.79 4.71
C ALA A 35 -20.55 -9.36 3.83
N ALA A 36 -20.70 -8.37 2.95
CA ALA A 36 -19.62 -7.79 2.16
C ALA A 36 -18.76 -6.80 2.95
N HIS A 37 -19.25 -6.29 4.09
CA HIS A 37 -18.46 -5.37 4.92
C HIS A 37 -17.47 -6.15 5.78
N PRO A 38 -16.17 -5.76 5.85
CA PRO A 38 -15.16 -6.47 6.66
C PRO A 38 -15.55 -6.66 8.13
N GLU A 39 -16.27 -5.67 8.69
CA GLU A 39 -16.71 -5.68 10.08
C GLU A 39 -18.23 -6.04 10.21
N TYR A 40 -18.72 -6.90 9.32
CA TYR A 40 -20.11 -7.38 9.44
C TYR A 40 -20.31 -8.15 10.75
N GLY A 41 -21.37 -7.80 11.46
CA GLY A 41 -21.66 -8.39 12.78
C GLY A 41 -20.86 -7.79 13.95
N ASN A 42 -19.91 -6.88 13.69
CA ASN A 42 -19.10 -6.23 14.72
C ASN A 42 -19.38 -4.73 14.80
N GLY A 43 -19.39 -4.18 16.01
CA GLY A 43 -19.55 -2.74 16.25
C GLY A 43 -20.89 -2.19 15.78
N SER A 44 -20.87 -1.04 15.11
CA SER A 44 -22.08 -0.42 14.54
C SER A 44 -22.74 -1.31 13.48
N THR A 45 -24.05 -1.32 13.43
CA THR A 45 -24.81 -1.96 12.33
C THR A 45 -24.66 -1.20 11.01
N SER A 46 -24.30 0.08 11.06
CA SER A 46 -24.02 0.91 9.89
C SER A 46 -22.53 0.88 9.56
N GLY A 47 -22.22 0.97 8.27
CA GLY A 47 -20.86 1.03 7.74
C GLY A 47 -20.73 2.07 6.64
N TYR A 48 -19.49 2.53 6.40
CA TYR A 48 -19.19 3.38 5.25
C TYR A 48 -19.21 2.56 3.97
N VAL A 49 -19.79 3.15 2.95
CA VAL A 49 -19.71 2.70 1.56
C VAL A 49 -18.91 3.78 0.81
N ILE A 50 -17.76 3.40 0.26
CA ILE A 50 -16.88 4.33 -0.47
C ILE A 50 -16.87 3.93 -1.94
N ASP A 51 -17.25 4.86 -2.80
CA ASP A 51 -17.39 4.62 -4.25
C ASP A 51 -18.22 3.35 -4.57
N GLY A 52 -19.27 3.10 -3.78
CA GLY A 52 -20.18 1.99 -3.93
C GLY A 52 -19.72 0.66 -3.30
N ILE A 53 -18.58 0.63 -2.60
CA ILE A 53 -18.05 -0.58 -1.96
C ILE A 53 -18.13 -0.45 -0.44
N GLU A 54 -18.66 -1.47 0.24
CA GLU A 54 -18.79 -1.50 1.69
C GLU A 54 -17.43 -1.68 2.36
N GLY A 55 -17.04 -0.72 3.22
CA GLY A 55 -15.82 -0.77 4.03
C GLY A 55 -14.54 -1.17 3.28
N PRO A 56 -14.25 -0.62 2.08
CA PRO A 56 -13.13 -1.11 1.28
C PRO A 56 -11.79 -0.89 1.96
N TYR A 57 -10.83 -1.77 1.67
CA TYR A 57 -9.42 -1.48 1.91
C TYR A 57 -8.95 -0.47 0.87
N LEU A 58 -8.29 0.58 1.32
CA LEU A 58 -7.81 1.65 0.45
C LEU A 58 -6.28 1.60 0.37
N GLU A 59 -5.74 1.94 -0.79
CA GLU A 59 -4.30 2.09 -0.98
C GLU A 59 -4.01 3.48 -1.57
N PHE A 60 -3.26 4.28 -0.83
CA PHE A 60 -2.95 5.67 -1.14
C PHE A 60 -1.45 5.86 -1.34
N THR A 61 -1.11 6.81 -2.19
CA THR A 61 0.27 7.25 -2.41
C THR A 61 0.54 8.49 -1.55
N PRO A 62 1.59 8.52 -0.72
CA PRO A 62 1.98 9.70 0.02
C PRO A 62 2.20 10.92 -0.91
N GLY A 63 1.83 12.09 -0.44
CA GLY A 63 1.91 13.35 -1.20
C GLY A 63 0.68 13.64 -2.07
N ASN A 64 -0.16 12.65 -2.38
CA ASN A 64 -1.39 12.85 -3.12
C ASN A 64 -2.53 13.31 -2.19
N THR A 65 -3.54 13.97 -2.76
CA THR A 65 -4.71 14.46 -2.02
C THR A 65 -5.88 13.49 -2.16
N TYR A 66 -6.44 13.05 -1.03
CA TYR A 66 -7.61 12.17 -0.98
C TYR A 66 -8.71 12.84 -0.18
N LYS A 67 -9.80 13.21 -0.87
CA LYS A 67 -10.96 13.89 -0.29
C LYS A 67 -12.12 12.90 -0.17
N PHE A 68 -12.55 12.63 1.04
CA PHE A 68 -13.73 11.84 1.35
C PHE A 68 -14.94 12.79 1.39
N ASP A 69 -15.72 12.80 0.33
CA ASP A 69 -16.92 13.63 0.21
C ASP A 69 -18.03 13.02 1.08
N GLN A 70 -18.41 13.74 2.11
CA GLN A 70 -19.46 13.36 3.07
C GLN A 70 -20.74 14.19 2.91
N SER A 71 -20.97 14.74 1.71
CA SER A 71 -22.15 15.59 1.43
C SER A 71 -23.46 14.82 1.43
N ASP A 72 -23.43 13.51 1.15
CA ASP A 72 -24.64 12.68 1.13
C ASP A 72 -25.29 12.64 2.52
N SER A 73 -26.62 12.77 2.57
CA SER A 73 -27.39 12.89 3.82
C SER A 73 -27.24 11.69 4.76
N SER A 74 -26.90 10.50 4.23
CA SER A 74 -26.65 9.30 5.03
C SER A 74 -25.45 9.45 5.96
N ASN A 75 -24.52 10.40 5.68
CA ASN A 75 -23.39 10.70 6.55
C ASN A 75 -23.77 11.51 7.81
N ALA A 76 -25.01 11.94 7.97
CA ALA A 76 -25.44 12.69 9.15
C ALA A 76 -25.08 11.94 10.45
N ASN A 77 -24.38 12.61 11.38
CA ASN A 77 -23.85 12.05 12.62
C ASN A 77 -22.75 10.98 12.45
N HIS A 78 -22.17 10.85 11.25
CA HIS A 78 -21.10 9.91 10.95
C HIS A 78 -19.83 10.63 10.44
N PRO A 79 -19.14 11.44 11.27
CA PRO A 79 -17.90 12.10 10.85
C PRO A 79 -16.78 11.08 10.63
N LEU A 80 -16.27 10.99 9.40
CA LEU A 80 -15.12 10.16 9.05
C LEU A 80 -13.83 10.83 9.59
N ARG A 81 -13.01 10.07 10.28
CA ARG A 81 -11.71 10.49 10.82
C ARG A 81 -10.68 9.39 10.62
N PHE A 82 -9.40 9.75 10.76
CA PHE A 82 -8.28 8.81 10.67
C PHE A 82 -7.73 8.52 12.06
N TYR A 83 -7.29 7.27 12.26
CA TYR A 83 -6.76 6.76 13.51
C TYR A 83 -5.55 5.87 13.24
N GLU A 84 -4.65 5.78 14.21
CA GLU A 84 -3.47 4.91 14.16
C GLU A 84 -3.82 3.45 14.46
N ASP A 85 -4.99 3.22 15.07
CA ASP A 85 -5.48 1.89 15.48
C ASP A 85 -6.99 1.72 15.25
N ALA A 86 -7.43 0.47 15.09
CA ALA A 86 -8.83 0.13 14.84
C ALA A 86 -9.76 0.46 16.02
N ALA A 87 -9.23 0.50 17.26
CA ALA A 87 -9.99 0.83 18.46
C ALA A 87 -10.19 2.35 18.62
N LYS A 88 -9.59 3.15 17.75
CA LYS A 88 -9.67 4.62 17.73
C LYS A 88 -9.07 5.29 19.00
N THR A 89 -8.03 4.69 19.58
CA THR A 89 -7.39 5.24 20.79
C THR A 89 -6.53 6.46 20.46
N THR A 90 -5.91 6.50 19.28
CA THR A 90 -5.04 7.58 18.85
C THR A 90 -5.54 8.16 17.52
N ALA A 91 -6.01 9.42 17.56
CA ALA A 91 -6.43 10.12 16.36
C ALA A 91 -5.21 10.56 15.52
N TYR A 92 -5.23 10.27 14.22
CA TYR A 92 -4.23 10.76 13.27
C TYR A 92 -4.73 12.05 12.60
N THR A 93 -3.99 13.15 12.78
CA THR A 93 -4.38 14.48 12.29
C THR A 93 -3.39 15.11 11.32
N THR A 94 -2.21 14.54 11.14
CA THR A 94 -1.18 15.09 10.25
C THR A 94 -1.63 15.05 8.80
N GLY A 95 -1.67 16.21 8.15
CA GLY A 95 -2.16 16.34 6.78
C GLY A 95 -3.67 16.14 6.61
N VAL A 96 -4.44 16.08 7.71
CA VAL A 96 -5.89 15.91 7.70
C VAL A 96 -6.60 17.25 7.86
N THR A 97 -7.56 17.52 6.99
CA THR A 97 -8.47 18.67 7.09
C THR A 97 -9.91 18.22 6.98
N THR A 98 -10.82 18.97 7.61
CA THR A 98 -12.25 18.71 7.55
C THR A 98 -13.01 19.97 7.22
N ASN A 99 -14.14 19.84 6.52
CA ASN A 99 -15.01 20.95 6.19
C ASN A 99 -16.48 20.55 6.35
N GLY A 100 -17.28 21.49 6.84
CA GLY A 100 -18.73 21.34 6.94
C GLY A 100 -19.19 20.32 7.98
N VAL A 101 -20.46 19.98 7.93
CA VAL A 101 -21.11 18.98 8.78
C VAL A 101 -21.46 17.77 7.93
N PRO A 102 -21.00 16.56 8.29
CA PRO A 102 -21.33 15.34 7.54
C PRO A 102 -22.85 15.22 7.30
N GLY A 103 -23.22 14.88 6.07
CA GLY A 103 -24.59 14.84 5.62
C GLY A 103 -25.11 16.17 5.05
N GLN A 104 -24.28 17.22 5.01
CA GLN A 104 -24.63 18.52 4.41
C GLN A 104 -23.75 18.80 3.19
N ALA A 105 -24.28 19.57 2.25
CA ALA A 105 -23.55 19.95 1.03
C ALA A 105 -22.18 20.54 1.34
N GLY A 106 -21.14 20.07 0.65
CA GLY A 106 -19.74 20.51 0.80
C GLY A 106 -19.00 19.94 2.00
N ALA A 107 -19.62 19.03 2.78
CA ALA A 107 -18.93 18.35 3.88
C ALA A 107 -17.88 17.36 3.36
N TYR A 108 -16.68 17.37 3.94
CA TYR A 108 -15.64 16.40 3.62
C TYR A 108 -14.63 16.21 4.74
N THR A 109 -13.93 15.11 4.67
CA THR A 109 -12.64 14.89 5.34
C THR A 109 -11.59 14.64 4.26
N GLN A 110 -10.46 15.34 4.33
CA GLN A 110 -9.37 15.22 3.36
C GLN A 110 -8.09 14.83 4.07
N ILE A 111 -7.28 14.01 3.43
CA ILE A 111 -5.93 13.67 3.89
C ILE A 111 -4.93 13.87 2.75
N ILE A 112 -3.77 14.46 3.08
CA ILE A 112 -2.56 14.50 2.25
C ILE A 112 -1.48 13.78 3.08
N PRO A 113 -1.29 12.47 2.88
CA PRO A 113 -0.36 11.70 3.68
C PRO A 113 1.07 12.17 3.42
N ALA A 114 1.85 12.43 4.46
CA ALA A 114 3.29 12.70 4.32
C ALA A 114 4.04 11.41 3.95
N THR A 115 5.26 11.53 3.41
CA THR A 115 6.14 10.37 3.13
C THR A 115 6.54 9.60 4.38
N SER A 116 6.48 10.25 5.55
CA SER A 116 6.72 9.65 6.88
C SER A 116 5.45 9.12 7.55
N VAL A 117 4.33 9.01 6.81
CA VAL A 117 3.08 8.47 7.36
C VAL A 117 3.26 7.03 7.83
N LEU A 118 2.52 6.63 8.84
CA LEU A 118 2.45 5.22 9.25
C LEU A 118 2.00 4.34 8.08
N PRO A 119 2.51 3.11 7.96
CA PRO A 119 2.19 2.24 6.82
C PRO A 119 0.70 1.90 6.71
N ILE A 120 -0.04 2.01 7.80
CA ILE A 120 -1.48 1.76 7.88
C ILE A 120 -2.12 2.83 8.78
N LEU A 121 -3.25 3.39 8.33
CA LEU A 121 -4.19 4.15 9.14
C LEU A 121 -5.59 3.55 9.00
N TYR A 122 -6.43 3.81 9.98
CA TYR A 122 -7.83 3.37 9.97
C TYR A 122 -8.74 4.57 9.72
N TYR A 123 -9.60 4.49 8.69
CA TYR A 123 -10.68 5.46 8.50
C TYR A 123 -11.92 4.94 9.23
N GLN A 124 -12.40 5.70 10.21
CA GLN A 124 -13.49 5.29 11.08
C GLN A 124 -14.42 6.47 11.39
N CYS A 125 -15.64 6.16 11.79
CA CYS A 125 -16.53 7.15 12.36
C CYS A 125 -16.05 7.52 13.78
N SER A 126 -15.98 8.83 14.07
CA SER A 126 -15.61 9.26 15.43
C SER A 126 -16.65 8.87 16.50
N SER A 127 -17.93 8.76 16.09
CA SER A 127 -19.05 8.50 17.00
C SER A 127 -19.39 7.01 17.16
N HIS A 128 -19.13 6.19 16.12
CA HIS A 128 -19.52 4.79 16.09
C HIS A 128 -18.32 3.89 15.78
N SER A 129 -18.30 2.68 16.34
CA SER A 129 -17.20 1.74 16.16
C SER A 129 -17.33 0.92 14.88
N LEU A 130 -16.19 0.61 14.26
CA LEU A 130 -16.05 -0.36 13.17
C LEU A 130 -16.94 -0.07 11.94
N MET A 131 -17.14 1.22 11.61
CA MET A 131 -17.89 1.63 10.43
C MET A 131 -17.03 1.66 9.15
N GLY A 132 -15.73 1.75 9.28
CA GLY A 132 -14.78 1.79 8.17
C GLY A 132 -13.83 0.60 8.19
N SER A 133 -12.69 0.80 7.54
CA SER A 133 -11.62 -0.18 7.43
C SER A 133 -10.27 0.54 7.52
N TYR A 134 -9.26 0.08 6.77
CA TYR A 134 -7.95 0.70 6.79
C TYR A 134 -7.52 1.25 5.44
N VAL A 135 -6.57 2.18 5.51
CA VAL A 135 -5.81 2.70 4.38
C VAL A 135 -4.38 2.23 4.53
N LYS A 136 -3.85 1.55 3.53
CA LYS A 136 -2.43 1.25 3.39
C LYS A 136 -1.78 2.34 2.56
N PHE A 137 -0.63 2.82 3.00
CA PHE A 137 0.17 3.76 2.22
C PHE A 137 1.26 2.96 1.51
N GLY A 138 1.14 2.88 0.18
CA GLY A 138 2.22 2.40 -0.65
C GLY A 138 3.35 3.45 -0.64
N THR A 139 4.58 3.05 -0.45
CA THR A 139 5.71 3.86 -0.91
C THR A 139 5.57 3.95 -2.41
N GLY A 140 5.30 5.13 -2.95
CA GLY A 140 4.95 5.53 -4.33
C GLY A 140 5.33 4.67 -5.54
N THR A 141 5.85 3.50 -5.34
CA THR A 141 6.07 2.42 -6.29
C THR A 141 5.64 1.11 -5.64
N ILE A 142 4.78 0.38 -6.31
CA ILE A 142 4.50 -1.03 -6.00
C ILE A 142 5.80 -1.79 -6.20
N GLY A 143 6.52 -2.04 -5.09
CA GLY A 143 7.85 -2.62 -5.13
C GLY A 143 8.81 -1.76 -5.97
N ASP A 144 9.90 -1.30 -5.41
CA ASP A 144 10.95 -0.77 -6.25
C ASP A 144 11.18 -1.79 -7.36
N THR A 145 10.96 -1.36 -8.62
CA THR A 145 11.37 -2.18 -9.73
C THR A 145 12.88 -2.08 -9.75
N TYR A 146 13.52 -3.15 -9.36
CA TYR A 146 14.97 -3.25 -9.49
C TYR A 146 15.30 -3.78 -10.89
N SER A 147 16.21 -3.13 -11.58
CA SER A 147 16.90 -3.73 -12.71
C SER A 147 18.22 -4.30 -12.21
N ILE A 148 18.51 -5.54 -12.60
CA ILE A 148 19.82 -6.15 -12.34
C ILE A 148 20.66 -5.92 -13.60
N ASN A 149 21.77 -5.20 -13.44
CA ASN A 149 22.73 -4.95 -14.52
C ASN A 149 24.10 -5.48 -14.10
N ALA A 150 24.76 -6.18 -15.00
CA ALA A 150 26.15 -6.56 -14.84
C ALA A 150 27.04 -5.53 -15.55
N THR A 151 28.09 -5.05 -14.90
CA THR A 151 29.14 -4.21 -15.51
C THR A 151 30.49 -4.84 -15.33
N GLN A 152 31.35 -4.76 -16.37
CA GLN A 152 32.72 -5.26 -16.28
C GLN A 152 33.58 -4.22 -15.56
N ASP A 153 34.32 -4.64 -14.53
CA ASP A 153 35.30 -3.84 -13.82
C ASP A 153 36.64 -4.57 -13.81
N GLY A 154 37.46 -4.32 -14.82
CA GLY A 154 38.75 -5.02 -15.03
C GLY A 154 38.52 -6.53 -15.17
N SER A 155 39.08 -7.34 -14.27
CA SER A 155 38.86 -8.79 -14.19
C SER A 155 37.63 -9.19 -13.35
N ASN A 156 36.96 -8.22 -12.75
CA ASN A 156 35.79 -8.42 -11.88
C ASN A 156 34.52 -8.07 -12.62
N VAL A 157 33.38 -8.49 -12.08
CA VAL A 157 32.06 -8.10 -12.57
C VAL A 157 31.22 -7.59 -11.41
N ASP A 158 30.67 -6.41 -11.56
CA ASP A 158 29.74 -5.82 -10.62
C ASP A 158 28.30 -6.17 -11.03
N LEU A 159 27.54 -6.73 -10.10
CA LEU A 159 26.10 -6.90 -10.21
C LEU A 159 25.43 -5.71 -9.51
N ASN A 160 24.87 -4.81 -10.29
CA ASN A 160 24.20 -3.63 -9.80
C ASN A 160 22.69 -3.90 -9.68
N LEU A 161 22.14 -3.65 -8.51
CA LEU A 161 20.71 -3.54 -8.27
C LEU A 161 20.35 -2.05 -8.37
N ASP A 162 19.85 -1.66 -9.55
CA ASP A 162 19.43 -0.29 -9.79
C ASP A 162 17.98 -0.14 -9.36
N ALA A 163 17.72 0.60 -8.30
CA ALA A 163 16.38 0.92 -7.84
C ALA A 163 15.78 2.03 -8.71
N ALA A 164 14.53 1.87 -9.15
CA ALA A 164 13.82 2.94 -9.86
C ALA A 164 13.62 4.19 -8.99
N SER A 165 13.62 4.01 -7.66
CA SER A 165 13.65 5.08 -6.66
C SER A 165 14.33 4.53 -5.40
N GLY A 166 15.33 5.21 -4.88
CA GLY A 166 16.00 4.78 -3.67
C GLY A 166 17.52 4.69 -3.84
N THR A 167 18.16 3.86 -3.03
CA THR A 167 19.61 3.68 -3.07
C THR A 167 19.96 2.40 -3.83
N ASP A 168 20.81 2.53 -4.84
CA ASP A 168 21.35 1.41 -5.58
C ASP A 168 22.28 0.57 -4.70
N SER A 169 22.39 -0.72 -5.00
CA SER A 169 23.29 -1.65 -4.33
C SER A 169 24.13 -2.40 -5.35
N THR A 170 25.40 -2.58 -5.05
CA THR A 170 26.32 -3.32 -5.92
C THR A 170 26.94 -4.50 -5.16
N VAL A 171 26.99 -5.64 -5.82
CA VAL A 171 27.72 -6.82 -5.38
C VAL A 171 28.82 -7.09 -6.40
N GLN A 172 30.09 -7.00 -5.99
CA GLN A 172 31.21 -7.30 -6.86
C GLN A 172 31.54 -8.79 -6.82
N LEU A 173 31.58 -9.42 -7.99
CA LEU A 173 32.17 -10.75 -8.19
C LEU A 173 33.65 -10.55 -8.51
N THR A 174 34.53 -11.00 -7.64
CA THR A 174 35.99 -10.90 -7.80
C THR A 174 36.55 -12.19 -8.38
N ALA A 175 37.27 -12.09 -9.49
CA ALA A 175 37.93 -13.23 -10.10
C ALA A 175 39.06 -13.72 -9.21
N GLY A 176 39.01 -15.01 -8.81
CA GLY A 176 40.15 -15.68 -8.17
C GLY A 176 41.16 -16.20 -9.18
N SER A 177 42.23 -16.84 -8.71
CA SER A 177 43.23 -17.46 -9.58
C SER A 177 42.62 -18.49 -10.49
N ASN A 178 42.96 -18.43 -11.79
CA ASN A 178 42.43 -19.33 -12.83
C ASN A 178 40.90 -19.22 -13.10
N VAL A 179 40.29 -18.14 -12.66
CA VAL A 179 38.89 -17.82 -12.97
C VAL A 179 38.81 -16.57 -13.81
N THR A 180 38.04 -16.62 -14.88
CA THR A 180 37.73 -15.45 -15.71
C THR A 180 36.23 -15.15 -15.58
N LEU A 181 35.89 -13.90 -15.29
CA LEU A 181 34.56 -13.38 -15.27
C LEU A 181 34.37 -12.52 -16.50
N THR A 182 33.38 -12.82 -17.30
CA THR A 182 33.07 -12.04 -18.53
C THR A 182 31.60 -11.67 -18.53
N ARG A 183 31.35 -10.37 -18.67
CA ARG A 183 30.02 -9.84 -18.93
C ARG A 183 29.66 -10.03 -20.40
N ASN A 184 28.61 -10.80 -20.69
CA ASN A 184 28.12 -11.02 -22.06
C ASN A 184 26.91 -10.15 -22.41
N GLY A 185 26.27 -9.54 -21.42
CA GLY A 185 25.10 -8.69 -21.57
C GLY A 185 24.73 -8.02 -20.27
N ALA A 186 23.65 -7.26 -20.24
CA ALA A 186 23.22 -6.55 -19.03
C ALA A 186 22.87 -7.49 -17.86
N GLN A 187 22.47 -8.73 -18.17
CA GLN A 187 21.99 -9.69 -17.17
C GLN A 187 22.71 -11.05 -17.29
N GLU A 188 23.82 -11.11 -17.98
CA GLU A 188 24.56 -12.35 -18.18
C GLU A 188 26.04 -12.21 -17.83
N VAL A 189 26.54 -13.11 -17.01
CA VAL A 189 27.93 -13.24 -16.61
C VAL A 189 28.39 -14.67 -16.84
N THR A 190 29.44 -14.86 -17.63
CA THR A 190 30.11 -16.16 -17.78
C THR A 190 31.24 -16.28 -16.75
N ILE A 191 31.28 -17.40 -16.05
CA ILE A 191 32.35 -17.77 -15.16
C ILE A 191 33.11 -18.94 -15.80
N ALA A 192 34.32 -18.68 -16.24
CA ALA A 192 35.20 -19.71 -16.82
C ALA A 192 36.37 -20.01 -15.90
N ALA A 193 36.67 -21.28 -15.67
CA ALA A 193 37.84 -21.72 -14.96
C ALA A 193 38.82 -22.36 -15.93
N SER A 194 40.07 -21.87 -15.97
CA SER A 194 41.13 -22.57 -16.68
C SER A 194 41.64 -23.72 -15.83
N GLY A 195 41.47 -24.95 -16.34
CA GLY A 195 41.96 -26.16 -15.66
C GLY A 195 43.45 -26.06 -15.40
N GLY A 196 43.89 -26.16 -14.13
CA GLY A 196 45.31 -26.37 -13.81
C GLY A 196 45.71 -27.72 -14.41
N SER A 197 46.76 -27.74 -15.26
CA SER A 197 47.43 -28.99 -15.61
C SER A 197 47.93 -29.63 -14.33
N GLN A 198 47.38 -30.80 -14.00
CA GLN A 198 47.98 -31.67 -13.01
C GLN A 198 49.24 -32.24 -13.67
N GLY A 199 50.39 -31.70 -13.33
CA GLY A 199 51.69 -32.26 -13.65
C GLY A 199 52.08 -33.39 -12.69
#